data_5d3038feadec739c7d4945316b72bc0a
#
_entry.id   5d3038feadec739c7d4945316b72bc0a
#
_cell.length_a   1.000
_cell.length_b   1.000
_cell.length_c   1.000
_cell.angle_alpha   90.00
_cell.angle_beta   90.00
_cell.angle_gamma   90.00
#
_symmetry.space_group_name_H-M   'P 1'
#
loop_
_entity.id
_entity.type
_entity.pdbx_description
1 polymer ?
#
loop_
_entity_poly.entity_id
_entity_poly.type
_entity_poly.pdbx_seq_one_letter_code
_entity_poly.pdbx_strand_id
1 'polypeptide(L)'
;LVCAGPLLLEAARRGETRLLPVDSEHNAVFQALAGRDVGELRRLVLTASGGPFRDAGLEEMARATPAAAVAHPKWSMGAKISVDSATMMNKGLELIEAHLLFGVPEPKLEALIHPQSLVHGLVEFVDGTQVATLGPTDMRVPIAHTLAWPARLAVDEFALDLASVGTLSFERPDEGRFPALRVAREALRAGGGAPTLLNAANEVAVAAFLEERLGDRKSTRLNSSHYRTS
;
A
#
# COMPACT_ATOMS: atom_id res chain seq x y z
N LEU A 1 3.31 10.27 6.25
CA LEU A 1 2.43 9.74 7.31
C LEU A 1 3.17 8.73 8.21
N VAL A 2 3.82 7.72 7.66
CA VAL A 2 4.49 6.67 8.45
C VAL A 2 5.47 7.24 9.48
N CYS A 3 6.27 8.25 9.11
CA CYS A 3 7.31 8.81 10.00
C CYS A 3 6.76 9.70 11.12
N ALA A 4 5.69 10.46 10.87
CA ALA A 4 5.21 11.50 11.79
C ALA A 4 3.68 11.65 11.73
N GLY A 5 2.97 10.58 11.38
CA GLY A 5 1.52 10.60 11.18
C GLY A 5 0.72 11.20 12.33
N PRO A 6 0.92 10.76 13.58
CA PRO A 6 0.19 11.32 14.72
C PRO A 6 0.38 12.84 14.87
N LEU A 7 1.57 13.36 14.62
CA LEU A 7 1.85 14.80 14.67
C LEU A 7 1.17 15.56 13.55
N LEU A 8 1.21 15.01 12.32
CA LEU A 8 0.53 15.59 11.17
C LEU A 8 -0.99 15.62 11.37
N LEU A 9 -1.57 14.50 11.82
CA LEU A 9 -3.01 14.40 12.08
C LEU A 9 -3.47 15.38 13.17
N GLU A 10 -2.67 15.51 14.24
CA GLU A 10 -2.95 16.48 15.30
C GLU A 10 -2.87 17.93 14.78
N ALA A 11 -1.86 18.25 13.96
CA ALA A 11 -1.75 19.57 13.34
C ALA A 11 -2.93 19.87 12.41
N ALA A 12 -3.34 18.88 11.58
CA ALA A 12 -4.48 19.01 10.70
C ALA A 12 -5.78 19.24 11.49
N ARG A 13 -5.99 18.48 12.57
CA ARG A 13 -7.15 18.62 13.45
C ARG A 13 -7.22 20.03 14.09
N ARG A 14 -6.08 20.53 14.60
CA ARG A 14 -6.00 21.88 15.19
C ARG A 14 -6.25 22.98 14.18
N GLY A 15 -5.79 22.78 12.92
CA GLY A 15 -5.96 23.74 11.83
C GLY A 15 -7.28 23.55 11.07
N GLU A 16 -8.17 22.67 11.53
CA GLU A 16 -9.42 22.32 10.83
C GLU A 16 -9.20 21.96 9.36
N THR A 17 -8.02 21.38 9.07
CA THR A 17 -7.59 21.05 7.71
C THR A 17 -7.96 19.61 7.38
N ARG A 18 -8.59 19.42 6.22
CA ARG A 18 -8.89 18.08 5.71
C ARG A 18 -7.70 17.52 4.95
N LEU A 19 -7.32 16.30 5.28
CA LEU A 19 -6.35 15.53 4.52
C LEU A 19 -7.06 14.70 3.46
N LEU A 20 -6.66 14.86 2.20
CA LEU A 20 -7.17 14.09 1.07
C LEU A 20 -6.05 13.19 0.56
N PRO A 21 -6.22 11.86 0.56
CA PRO A 21 -5.20 10.95 0.09
C PRO A 21 -5.07 11.01 -1.44
N VAL A 22 -3.83 11.02 -1.93
CA VAL A 22 -3.50 11.01 -3.37
C VAL A 22 -3.02 9.62 -3.81
N ASP A 23 -2.43 8.85 -2.90
CA ASP A 23 -2.08 7.46 -3.19
C ASP A 23 -3.32 6.69 -3.67
N SER A 24 -3.18 5.87 -4.71
CA SER A 24 -4.33 5.31 -5.44
C SER A 24 -5.19 4.42 -4.55
N GLU A 25 -4.58 3.64 -3.68
CA GLU A 25 -5.26 2.73 -2.77
C GLU A 25 -5.99 3.47 -1.65
N HIS A 26 -5.33 4.45 -1.03
CA HIS A 26 -5.97 5.26 0.01
C HIS A 26 -7.06 6.17 -0.58
N ASN A 27 -6.86 6.71 -1.77
CA ASN A 27 -7.88 7.48 -2.48
C ASN A 27 -9.09 6.61 -2.82
N ALA A 28 -8.86 5.35 -3.24
CA ALA A 28 -9.92 4.39 -3.50
C ALA A 28 -10.76 4.09 -2.25
N VAL A 29 -10.10 3.85 -1.12
CA VAL A 29 -10.77 3.65 0.18
C VAL A 29 -11.53 4.89 0.61
N PHE A 30 -10.94 6.08 0.49
CA PHE A 30 -11.60 7.35 0.79
C PHE A 30 -12.91 7.50 0.01
N GLN A 31 -12.90 7.16 -1.29
CA GLN A 31 -14.09 7.17 -2.13
C GLN A 31 -15.11 6.09 -1.73
N ALA A 32 -14.64 4.88 -1.44
CA ALA A 32 -15.51 3.76 -1.05
C ALA A 32 -16.20 4.00 0.30
N LEU A 33 -15.53 4.65 1.23
CA LEU A 33 -16.11 5.07 2.52
C LEU A 33 -17.20 6.12 2.34
N ALA A 34 -17.02 7.07 1.42
CA ALA A 34 -18.00 8.11 1.12
C ALA A 34 -18.56 8.83 2.37
N GLY A 35 -17.72 9.02 3.39
CA GLY A 35 -18.10 9.67 4.65
C GLY A 35 -18.87 8.79 5.65
N ARG A 36 -18.98 7.47 5.40
CA ARG A 36 -19.59 6.52 6.34
C ARG A 36 -18.71 6.33 7.58
N ASP A 37 -19.36 5.89 8.67
CA ASP A 37 -18.69 5.62 9.93
C ASP A 37 -17.78 4.39 9.81
N VAL A 38 -16.54 4.53 10.26
CA VAL A 38 -15.56 3.44 10.37
C VAL A 38 -16.04 2.33 11.32
N GLY A 39 -16.93 2.64 12.27
CA GLY A 39 -17.58 1.66 13.13
C GLY A 39 -18.38 0.59 12.37
N GLU A 40 -18.93 0.95 11.21
CA GLU A 40 -19.68 0.04 10.34
C GLU A 40 -18.79 -0.90 9.52
N LEU A 41 -17.45 -0.70 9.55
CA LEU A 41 -16.53 -1.55 8.80
C LEU A 41 -16.28 -2.88 9.51
N ARG A 42 -16.42 -3.96 8.74
CA ARG A 42 -15.85 -5.26 9.08
C ARG A 42 -14.36 -5.26 8.80
N ARG A 43 -13.95 -4.80 7.61
CA ARG A 43 -12.54 -4.66 7.20
C ARG A 43 -12.35 -3.65 6.07
N LEU A 44 -11.12 -3.17 5.97
CA LEU A 44 -10.60 -2.35 4.90
C LEU A 44 -9.53 -3.16 4.16
N VAL A 45 -9.58 -3.20 2.84
CA VAL A 45 -8.67 -3.99 2.01
C VAL A 45 -7.97 -3.09 1.02
N LEU A 46 -6.64 -3.10 1.05
CA LEU A 46 -5.79 -2.49 0.04
C LEU A 46 -5.34 -3.56 -0.95
N THR A 47 -5.38 -3.25 -2.23
CA THR A 47 -4.89 -4.18 -3.26
C THR A 47 -3.44 -3.89 -3.61
N ALA A 48 -2.74 -4.89 -4.10
CA ALA A 48 -1.39 -4.81 -4.60
C ALA A 48 -1.25 -5.60 -5.90
N SER A 49 -0.40 -5.16 -6.82
CA SER A 49 -0.09 -5.94 -8.04
C SER A 49 0.60 -7.28 -7.73
N GLY A 50 1.24 -7.37 -6.55
CA GLY A 50 2.13 -8.46 -6.16
C GLY A 50 3.58 -8.25 -6.59
N GLY A 51 3.87 -7.18 -7.34
CA GLY A 51 5.21 -6.84 -7.80
C GLY A 51 5.78 -7.82 -8.84
N PRO A 52 7.03 -7.64 -9.26
CA PRO A 52 7.67 -8.48 -10.28
C PRO A 52 7.95 -9.91 -9.80
N PHE A 53 7.97 -10.16 -8.50
CA PHE A 53 8.26 -11.48 -7.92
C PHE A 53 7.02 -12.20 -7.41
N ARG A 54 5.83 -11.78 -7.81
CA ARG A 54 4.57 -12.40 -7.39
C ARG A 54 4.56 -13.92 -7.57
N ASP A 55 5.01 -14.39 -8.71
CA ASP A 55 5.01 -15.81 -9.08
C ASP A 55 6.39 -16.49 -8.88
N ALA A 56 7.41 -15.74 -8.45
CA ALA A 56 8.76 -16.21 -8.26
C ALA A 56 8.91 -17.11 -7.04
N GLY A 57 9.73 -18.17 -7.15
CA GLY A 57 10.12 -19.01 -6.01
C GLY A 57 11.13 -18.32 -5.09
N LEU A 58 11.28 -18.84 -3.87
CA LEU A 58 12.21 -18.28 -2.88
C LEU A 58 13.68 -18.23 -3.35
N GLU A 59 14.10 -19.21 -4.17
CA GLU A 59 15.45 -19.24 -4.72
C GLU A 59 15.68 -18.14 -5.78
N GLU A 60 14.68 -17.88 -6.59
CA GLU A 60 14.71 -16.79 -7.57
C GLU A 60 14.74 -15.43 -6.87
N MET A 61 13.84 -15.23 -5.90
CA MET A 61 13.84 -14.01 -5.08
C MET A 61 15.18 -13.79 -4.34
N ALA A 62 15.85 -14.86 -3.91
CA ALA A 62 17.16 -14.74 -3.26
C ALA A 62 18.28 -14.28 -4.21
N ARG A 63 18.08 -14.41 -5.52
CA ARG A 63 19.00 -13.98 -6.58
C ARG A 63 18.53 -12.74 -7.31
N ALA A 64 17.47 -12.08 -6.79
CA ALA A 64 16.94 -10.88 -7.39
C ALA A 64 18.00 -9.77 -7.55
N THR A 65 18.02 -9.17 -8.71
CA THR A 65 18.90 -8.05 -9.01
C THR A 65 18.11 -6.73 -8.93
N PRO A 66 18.76 -5.57 -8.73
CA PRO A 66 18.10 -4.27 -8.82
C PRO A 66 17.30 -4.09 -10.12
N ALA A 67 17.86 -4.49 -11.26
CA ALA A 67 17.18 -4.39 -12.55
C ALA A 67 15.88 -5.21 -12.59
N ALA A 68 15.86 -6.43 -12.03
CA ALA A 68 14.66 -7.24 -11.96
C ALA A 68 13.62 -6.67 -10.97
N ALA A 69 14.08 -6.13 -9.84
CA ALA A 69 13.20 -5.56 -8.82
C ALA A 69 12.51 -4.27 -9.27
N VAL A 70 13.17 -3.45 -10.10
CA VAL A 70 12.55 -2.21 -10.62
C VAL A 70 11.68 -2.42 -11.85
N ALA A 71 11.66 -3.61 -12.45
CA ALA A 71 10.83 -3.95 -13.60
C ALA A 71 9.37 -4.22 -13.18
N HIS A 72 8.66 -3.17 -12.72
CA HIS A 72 7.28 -3.32 -12.28
C HIS A 72 6.33 -3.63 -13.44
N PRO A 73 5.41 -4.65 -13.32
CA PRO A 73 4.62 -5.14 -14.45
C PRO A 73 3.51 -4.18 -14.91
N LYS A 74 3.07 -3.22 -14.07
CA LYS A 74 1.91 -2.36 -14.34
C LYS A 74 2.19 -0.86 -14.23
N TRP A 75 3.04 -0.45 -13.31
CA TRP A 75 3.32 0.94 -13.03
C TRP A 75 4.72 1.33 -13.49
N SER A 76 4.85 2.52 -14.09
CA SER A 76 6.14 3.16 -14.29
C SER A 76 6.43 4.04 -13.07
N MET A 77 7.34 3.60 -12.22
CA MET A 77 7.60 4.23 -10.91
C MET A 77 9.09 4.45 -10.68
N GLY A 78 9.43 5.25 -9.68
CA GLY A 78 10.81 5.42 -9.22
C GLY A 78 11.40 4.11 -8.65
N ALA A 79 12.72 3.99 -8.63
CA ALA A 79 13.41 2.77 -8.23
C ALA A 79 13.06 2.33 -6.80
N LYS A 80 12.99 3.26 -5.85
CA LYS A 80 12.67 2.95 -4.43
C LYS A 80 11.30 2.27 -4.30
N ILE A 81 10.25 2.88 -4.82
CA ILE A 81 8.89 2.34 -4.70
C ILE A 81 8.72 1.04 -5.49
N SER A 82 9.48 0.84 -6.58
CA SER A 82 9.49 -0.42 -7.33
C SER A 82 10.08 -1.56 -6.50
N VAL A 83 11.17 -1.33 -5.76
CA VAL A 83 11.72 -2.32 -4.81
C VAL A 83 10.76 -2.57 -3.66
N ASP A 84 10.11 -1.53 -3.13
CA ASP A 84 9.08 -1.70 -2.10
C ASP A 84 7.88 -2.51 -2.59
N SER A 85 7.49 -2.36 -3.84
CA SER A 85 6.47 -3.20 -4.47
C SER A 85 6.95 -4.65 -4.63
N ALA A 86 8.19 -4.85 -5.06
CA ALA A 86 8.81 -6.16 -5.23
C ALA A 86 8.88 -6.97 -3.92
N THR A 87 9.06 -6.30 -2.79
CA THR A 87 9.10 -6.90 -1.44
C THR A 87 7.75 -6.91 -0.73
N MET A 88 6.72 -6.28 -1.27
CA MET A 88 5.45 -5.95 -0.61
C MET A 88 5.60 -4.97 0.58
N MET A 89 6.76 -4.35 0.77
CA MET A 89 6.94 -3.32 1.81
C MET A 89 6.08 -2.09 1.52
N ASN A 90 5.91 -1.70 0.25
CA ASN A 90 4.99 -0.61 -0.11
C ASN A 90 3.61 -0.84 0.50
N LYS A 91 3.05 -2.03 0.30
CA LYS A 91 1.75 -2.38 0.88
C LYS A 91 1.78 -2.43 2.40
N GLY A 92 2.89 -2.84 2.99
CA GLY A 92 3.09 -2.77 4.44
C GLY A 92 3.05 -1.35 4.99
N LEU A 93 3.71 -0.40 4.33
CA LEU A 93 3.69 1.03 4.69
C LEU A 93 2.28 1.61 4.51
N GLU A 94 1.62 1.27 3.42
CA GLU A 94 0.25 1.71 3.16
C GLU A 94 -0.76 1.20 4.20
N LEU A 95 -0.60 -0.01 4.77
CA LEU A 95 -1.44 -0.47 5.88
C LEU A 95 -1.28 0.41 7.12
N ILE A 96 -0.06 0.87 7.41
CA ILE A 96 0.20 1.83 8.49
C ILE A 96 -0.48 3.17 8.18
N GLU A 97 -0.37 3.65 6.96
CA GLU A 97 -1.00 4.90 6.52
C GLU A 97 -2.52 4.82 6.55
N ALA A 98 -3.11 3.69 6.12
CA ALA A 98 -4.55 3.47 6.19
C ALA A 98 -5.08 3.50 7.64
N HIS A 99 -4.33 2.91 8.59
CA HIS A 99 -4.64 3.03 10.02
C HIS A 99 -4.71 4.50 10.46
N LEU A 100 -3.69 5.27 10.10
CA LEU A 100 -3.57 6.68 10.49
C LEU A 100 -4.65 7.55 9.83
N LEU A 101 -4.86 7.39 8.51
CA LEU A 101 -5.80 8.21 7.74
C LEU A 101 -7.26 7.95 8.11
N PHE A 102 -7.63 6.69 8.30
CA PHE A 102 -9.02 6.27 8.44
C PHE A 102 -9.39 5.85 9.86
N GLY A 103 -8.42 5.75 10.79
CA GLY A 103 -8.68 5.30 12.15
C GLY A 103 -9.08 3.82 12.26
N VAL A 104 -8.85 3.02 11.21
CA VAL A 104 -9.18 1.60 11.19
C VAL A 104 -8.15 0.81 12.00
N PRO A 105 -8.55 0.00 13.00
CA PRO A 105 -7.61 -0.78 13.80
C PRO A 105 -6.93 -1.87 12.96
N GLU A 106 -5.66 -2.19 13.28
CA GLU A 106 -4.82 -3.13 12.51
C GLU A 106 -5.50 -4.46 12.19
N PRO A 107 -6.24 -5.12 13.08
CA PRO A 107 -6.90 -6.40 12.76
C PRO A 107 -7.98 -6.31 11.67
N LYS A 108 -8.48 -5.10 11.38
CA LYS A 108 -9.45 -4.86 10.30
C LYS A 108 -8.79 -4.43 8.99
N LEU A 109 -7.46 -4.32 8.93
CA LEU A 109 -6.71 -3.96 7.73
C LEU A 109 -6.24 -5.23 7.02
N GLU A 110 -6.55 -5.36 5.75
CA GLU A 110 -6.10 -6.48 4.92
C GLU A 110 -5.39 -5.99 3.65
N ALA A 111 -4.56 -6.86 3.10
CA ALA A 111 -3.97 -6.72 1.78
C ALA A 111 -4.41 -7.89 0.89
N LEU A 112 -4.74 -7.62 -0.37
CA LEU A 112 -4.96 -8.64 -1.39
C LEU A 112 -4.07 -8.38 -2.59
N ILE A 113 -3.58 -9.43 -3.20
CA ILE A 113 -2.92 -9.35 -4.50
C ILE A 113 -4.01 -9.31 -5.57
N HIS A 114 -3.94 -8.30 -6.43
CA HIS A 114 -4.81 -8.10 -7.59
C HIS A 114 -3.95 -7.73 -8.79
N PRO A 115 -3.52 -8.72 -9.60
CA PRO A 115 -2.52 -8.52 -10.65
C PRO A 115 -2.91 -7.52 -11.73
N GLN A 116 -4.21 -7.36 -11.98
CA GLN A 116 -4.72 -6.41 -12.95
C GLN A 116 -4.59 -4.96 -12.49
N SER A 117 -4.51 -4.73 -11.17
CA SER A 117 -4.39 -3.40 -10.53
C SER A 117 -5.49 -2.42 -10.94
N LEU A 118 -6.69 -2.90 -11.23
CA LEU A 118 -7.86 -2.10 -11.60
C LEU A 118 -8.76 -1.79 -10.40
N VAL A 119 -8.87 -2.71 -9.45
CA VAL A 119 -9.43 -2.46 -8.12
C VAL A 119 -8.30 -1.96 -7.25
N HIS A 120 -8.36 -0.71 -6.79
CA HIS A 120 -7.29 -0.13 -5.97
C HIS A 120 -7.51 -0.34 -4.48
N GLY A 121 -8.76 -0.40 -4.05
CA GLY A 121 -9.11 -0.68 -2.67
C GLY A 121 -10.60 -0.93 -2.52
N LEU A 122 -10.97 -1.57 -1.42
CA LEU A 122 -12.36 -1.86 -1.09
C LEU A 122 -12.58 -1.84 0.43
N VAL A 123 -13.82 -1.61 0.81
CA VAL A 123 -14.29 -1.72 2.19
C VAL A 123 -15.36 -2.78 2.26
N GLU A 124 -15.34 -3.59 3.32
CA GLU A 124 -16.40 -4.53 3.66
C GLU A 124 -17.10 -4.05 4.92
N PHE A 125 -18.42 -3.91 4.85
CA PHE A 125 -19.26 -3.51 5.96
C PHE A 125 -19.72 -4.70 6.82
N VAL A 126 -20.26 -4.41 8.00
CA VAL A 126 -20.70 -5.45 8.96
C VAL A 126 -21.83 -6.31 8.42
N ASP A 127 -22.61 -5.82 7.47
CA ASP A 127 -23.69 -6.57 6.78
C ASP A 127 -23.17 -7.49 5.66
N GLY A 128 -21.84 -7.49 5.40
CA GLY A 128 -21.21 -8.27 4.34
C GLY A 128 -21.16 -7.58 2.96
N THR A 129 -21.76 -6.40 2.82
CA THR A 129 -21.65 -5.63 1.58
C THR A 129 -20.21 -5.14 1.37
N GLN A 130 -19.73 -5.22 0.14
CA GLN A 130 -18.42 -4.69 -0.24
C GLN A 130 -18.57 -3.55 -1.25
N VAL A 131 -17.83 -2.46 -1.03
CA VAL A 131 -17.74 -1.33 -1.95
C VAL A 131 -16.30 -1.19 -2.40
N ALA A 132 -16.08 -1.30 -3.70
CA ALA A 132 -14.76 -1.20 -4.32
C ALA A 132 -14.68 0.00 -5.25
N THR A 133 -13.53 0.65 -5.28
CA THR A 133 -13.22 1.68 -6.26
C THR A 133 -12.30 1.10 -7.34
N LEU A 134 -12.76 1.20 -8.58
CA LEU A 134 -12.04 0.75 -9.76
C LEU A 134 -11.60 1.93 -10.60
N GLY A 135 -10.45 1.79 -11.23
CA GLY A 135 -9.90 2.78 -12.17
C GLY A 135 -8.69 2.24 -12.93
N PRO A 136 -8.23 2.94 -13.97
CA PRO A 136 -6.99 2.58 -14.65
C PRO A 136 -5.77 2.81 -13.73
N THR A 137 -4.65 2.18 -14.08
CA THR A 137 -3.36 2.34 -13.39
C THR A 137 -2.69 3.65 -13.79
N ASP A 138 -3.31 4.78 -13.40
CA ASP A 138 -2.87 6.12 -13.74
C ASP A 138 -3.07 7.08 -12.56
N MET A 139 -1.97 7.66 -12.06
CA MET A 139 -2.01 8.58 -10.92
C MET A 139 -2.76 9.88 -11.20
N ARG A 140 -2.99 10.24 -12.46
CA ARG A 140 -3.79 11.41 -12.80
C ARG A 140 -5.24 11.29 -12.28
N VAL A 141 -5.76 10.06 -12.17
CA VAL A 141 -7.11 9.81 -11.65
C VAL A 141 -7.26 10.23 -10.18
N PRO A 142 -6.48 9.69 -9.23
CA PRO A 142 -6.58 10.11 -7.83
C PRO A 142 -6.13 11.56 -7.62
N ILE A 143 -5.20 12.08 -8.40
CA ILE A 143 -4.80 13.49 -8.37
C ILE A 143 -5.98 14.39 -8.78
N ALA A 144 -6.63 14.09 -9.91
CA ALA A 144 -7.79 14.85 -10.40
C ALA A 144 -8.95 14.81 -9.39
N HIS A 145 -9.22 13.63 -8.82
CA HIS A 145 -10.24 13.50 -7.76
C HIS A 145 -9.93 14.38 -6.55
N THR A 146 -8.68 14.36 -6.08
CA THR A 146 -8.26 15.14 -4.90
C THR A 146 -8.33 16.64 -5.14
N LEU A 147 -7.88 17.10 -6.32
CA LEU A 147 -7.92 18.52 -6.68
C LEU A 147 -9.35 19.05 -6.88
N ALA A 148 -10.26 18.24 -7.39
CA ALA A 148 -11.63 18.63 -7.65
C ALA A 148 -12.56 18.44 -6.45
N TRP A 149 -12.14 17.68 -5.44
CA TRP A 149 -13.01 17.28 -4.34
C TRP A 149 -13.75 18.47 -3.70
N PRO A 150 -15.07 18.39 -3.39
CA PRO A 150 -15.94 17.21 -3.47
C PRO A 150 -16.55 16.93 -4.87
N ALA A 151 -16.29 17.77 -5.86
CA ALA A 151 -16.69 17.54 -7.25
C ALA A 151 -15.80 16.47 -7.94
N ARG A 152 -16.12 16.18 -9.20
CA ARG A 152 -15.29 15.33 -10.07
C ARG A 152 -14.94 16.07 -11.35
N LEU A 153 -13.70 15.92 -11.81
CA LEU A 153 -13.30 16.37 -13.15
C LEU A 153 -13.70 15.31 -14.18
N ALA A 154 -14.26 15.77 -15.30
CA ALA A 154 -14.50 14.91 -16.45
C ALA A 154 -13.15 14.63 -17.15
N VAL A 155 -12.80 13.37 -17.32
CA VAL A 155 -11.59 12.93 -18.02
C VAL A 155 -11.95 11.67 -18.80
N ASP A 156 -12.41 11.84 -20.03
CA ASP A 156 -12.99 10.77 -20.85
C ASP A 156 -11.96 9.66 -21.18
N GLU A 157 -10.68 10.01 -21.29
CA GLU A 157 -9.59 9.07 -21.59
C GLU A 157 -9.35 8.01 -20.48
N PHE A 158 -9.95 8.20 -19.30
CA PHE A 158 -9.79 7.28 -18.16
C PHE A 158 -10.98 6.33 -17.97
N ALA A 159 -11.89 6.26 -18.92
CA ALA A 159 -13.01 5.33 -18.85
C ALA A 159 -12.51 3.87 -18.86
N LEU A 160 -12.95 3.08 -17.89
CA LEU A 160 -12.66 1.67 -17.77
C LEU A 160 -13.82 0.86 -18.37
N ASP A 161 -13.54 0.09 -19.43
CA ASP A 161 -14.49 -0.85 -19.99
C ASP A 161 -14.37 -2.23 -19.33
N LEU A 162 -15.26 -2.53 -18.40
CA LEU A 162 -15.26 -3.80 -17.67
C LEU A 162 -15.54 -5.01 -18.57
N ALA A 163 -16.25 -4.83 -19.69
CA ALA A 163 -16.50 -5.92 -20.64
C ALA A 163 -15.20 -6.34 -21.32
N SER A 164 -14.34 -5.39 -21.67
CA SER A 164 -13.00 -5.64 -22.24
C SER A 164 -12.03 -6.22 -21.20
N VAL A 165 -12.16 -5.85 -19.91
CA VAL A 165 -11.37 -6.42 -18.82
C VAL A 165 -11.70 -7.90 -18.60
N GLY A 166 -12.96 -8.25 -18.65
CA GLY A 166 -13.47 -9.62 -18.53
C GLY A 166 -13.34 -10.22 -17.13
N THR A 167 -12.12 -10.41 -16.62
CA THR A 167 -11.88 -11.10 -15.34
C THR A 167 -11.03 -10.29 -14.40
N LEU A 168 -11.42 -10.26 -13.12
CA LEU A 168 -10.65 -9.74 -12.01
C LEU A 168 -10.27 -10.90 -11.09
N SER A 169 -9.00 -11.01 -10.75
CA SER A 169 -8.49 -12.07 -9.86
C SER A 169 -7.92 -11.47 -8.57
N PHE A 170 -8.09 -12.21 -7.47
CA PHE A 170 -7.63 -11.80 -6.16
C PHE A 170 -7.01 -12.99 -5.44
N GLU A 171 -5.88 -12.76 -4.78
CA GLU A 171 -5.13 -13.77 -4.04
C GLU A 171 -4.71 -13.22 -2.68
N ARG A 172 -4.55 -14.10 -1.70
CA ARG A 172 -3.95 -13.71 -0.42
C ARG A 172 -2.44 -13.62 -0.56
N PRO A 173 -1.79 -12.57 -0.03
CA PRO A 173 -0.33 -12.52 -0.03
C PRO A 173 0.26 -13.63 0.84
N ASP A 174 1.33 -14.24 0.37
CA ASP A 174 2.11 -15.21 1.13
C ASP A 174 3.14 -14.47 2.02
N GLU A 175 2.83 -14.30 3.30
CA GLU A 175 3.72 -13.61 4.25
C GLU A 175 5.04 -14.37 4.53
N GLY A 176 5.12 -15.65 4.19
CA GLY A 176 6.37 -16.40 4.23
C GLY A 176 7.33 -15.98 3.12
N ARG A 177 6.79 -15.74 1.94
CA ARG A 177 7.54 -15.21 0.78
C ARG A 177 7.78 -13.71 0.91
N PHE A 178 6.82 -12.95 1.42
CA PHE A 178 6.83 -11.50 1.56
C PHE A 178 6.74 -11.07 3.03
N PRO A 179 7.79 -11.30 3.81
CA PRO A 179 7.77 -11.03 5.26
C PRO A 179 7.65 -9.54 5.61
N ALA A 180 7.82 -8.64 4.65
CA ALA A 180 7.66 -7.20 4.84
C ALA A 180 6.26 -6.82 5.35
N LEU A 181 5.21 -7.50 4.88
CA LEU A 181 3.84 -7.29 5.36
C LEU A 181 3.72 -7.58 6.86
N ARG A 182 4.26 -8.71 7.31
CA ARG A 182 4.26 -9.08 8.73
C ARG A 182 5.05 -8.08 9.57
N VAL A 183 6.23 -7.67 9.12
CA VAL A 183 7.07 -6.69 9.82
C VAL A 183 6.35 -5.33 9.94
N ALA A 184 5.67 -4.89 8.89
CA ALA A 184 4.88 -3.65 8.93
C ALA A 184 3.71 -3.74 9.93
N ARG A 185 3.00 -4.87 9.99
CA ARG A 185 1.95 -5.11 10.98
C ARG A 185 2.49 -5.14 12.41
N GLU A 186 3.65 -5.77 12.62
CA GLU A 186 4.34 -5.77 13.92
C GLU A 186 4.70 -4.34 14.35
N ALA A 187 5.23 -3.52 13.42
CA ALA A 187 5.55 -2.12 13.68
C ALA A 187 4.30 -1.30 14.03
N LEU A 188 3.20 -1.51 13.29
CA LEU A 188 1.93 -0.84 13.56
C LEU A 188 1.39 -1.18 14.95
N ARG A 189 1.42 -2.46 15.35
CA ARG A 189 0.98 -2.91 16.67
C ARG A 189 1.85 -2.37 17.79
N ALA A 190 3.17 -2.30 17.57
CA ALA A 190 4.11 -1.73 18.55
C ALA A 190 3.88 -0.22 18.76
N GLY A 191 3.44 0.49 17.73
CA GLY A 191 3.13 1.92 17.81
C GLY A 191 4.36 2.79 18.11
N GLY A 192 4.12 3.98 18.64
CA GLY A 192 5.19 4.93 19.00
C GLY A 192 6.12 5.25 17.83
N GLY A 193 7.44 5.09 18.02
CA GLY A 193 8.43 5.29 16.97
C GLY A 193 8.68 4.11 16.03
N ALA A 194 8.01 2.97 16.25
CA ALA A 194 8.26 1.75 15.50
C ALA A 194 7.98 1.88 13.99
N PRO A 195 6.90 2.53 13.53
CA PRO A 195 6.68 2.80 12.10
C PRO A 195 7.77 3.68 11.49
N THR A 196 8.23 4.71 12.21
CA THR A 196 9.32 5.58 11.77
C THR A 196 10.62 4.80 11.58
N LEU A 197 10.94 3.94 12.56
CA LEU A 197 12.13 3.08 12.50
C LEU A 197 12.05 2.10 11.34
N LEU A 198 10.90 1.49 11.11
CA LEU A 198 10.67 0.62 9.96
C LEU A 198 10.94 1.35 8.65
N ASN A 199 10.36 2.53 8.47
CA ASN A 199 10.56 3.32 7.25
C ASN A 199 12.02 3.70 7.06
N ALA A 200 12.70 4.19 8.11
CA ALA A 200 14.11 4.56 8.04
C ALA A 200 15.01 3.36 7.69
N ALA A 201 14.76 2.20 8.31
CA ALA A 201 15.48 0.99 8.01
C ALA A 201 15.24 0.51 6.56
N ASN A 202 14.00 0.64 6.06
CA ASN A 202 13.67 0.33 4.69
C ASN A 202 14.38 1.24 3.69
N GLU A 203 14.43 2.57 3.93
CA GLU A 203 15.18 3.51 3.09
C GLU A 203 16.65 3.10 2.94
N VAL A 204 17.31 2.78 4.07
CA VAL A 204 18.71 2.35 4.07
C VAL A 204 18.88 1.01 3.35
N ALA A 205 17.98 0.05 3.58
CA ALA A 205 18.06 -1.27 2.98
C ALA A 205 17.85 -1.22 1.46
N VAL A 206 16.88 -0.45 0.99
CA VAL A 206 16.61 -0.26 -0.45
C VAL A 206 17.78 0.44 -1.14
N ALA A 207 18.34 1.50 -0.54
CA ALA A 207 19.52 2.16 -1.08
C ALA A 207 20.69 1.18 -1.23
N ALA A 208 20.98 0.39 -0.19
CA ALA A 208 22.05 -0.61 -0.21
C ALA A 208 21.81 -1.74 -1.22
N PHE A 209 20.55 -2.11 -1.45
CA PHE A 209 20.19 -3.08 -2.49
C PHE A 209 20.41 -2.50 -3.89
N LEU A 210 19.94 -1.28 -4.16
CA LEU A 210 20.12 -0.60 -5.44
C LEU A 210 21.60 -0.37 -5.79
N GLU A 211 22.45 -0.19 -4.77
CA GLU A 211 23.90 -0.12 -4.89
C GLU A 211 24.59 -1.50 -4.94
N GLU A 212 23.84 -2.59 -5.07
CA GLU A 212 24.33 -3.98 -5.11
C GLU A 212 25.12 -4.41 -3.85
N ARG A 213 25.01 -3.68 -2.75
CA ARG A 213 25.65 -4.01 -1.46
C ARG A 213 24.89 -5.07 -0.65
N LEU A 214 23.62 -5.31 -0.96
CA LEU A 214 22.74 -6.29 -0.31
C LEU A 214 21.87 -7.01 -1.33
N GLY A 215 21.63 -8.31 -1.11
CA GLY A 215 20.56 -9.02 -1.82
C GLY A 215 19.18 -8.64 -1.27
N ASP A 216 18.14 -8.72 -2.08
CA ASP A 216 16.78 -8.31 -1.74
C ASP A 216 16.24 -8.94 -0.43
N ARG A 217 16.42 -10.27 -0.24
CA ARG A 217 16.01 -10.94 1.01
C ARG A 217 16.78 -10.49 2.25
N LYS A 218 18.00 -9.97 2.12
CA LYS A 218 18.75 -9.42 3.25
C LYS A 218 18.20 -8.06 3.67
N SER A 219 17.73 -7.24 2.76
CA SER A 219 17.10 -5.96 3.08
C SER A 219 15.89 -6.15 4.00
N THR A 220 15.02 -7.11 3.71
CA THR A 220 13.84 -7.42 4.53
C THR A 220 14.22 -7.99 5.91
N ARG A 221 15.31 -8.78 6.00
CA ARG A 221 15.80 -9.31 7.28
C ARG A 221 16.44 -8.26 8.17
N LEU A 222 17.16 -7.29 7.62
CA LEU A 222 17.69 -6.15 8.39
C LEU A 222 16.55 -5.39 9.07
N ASN A 223 15.47 -5.15 8.38
CA ASN A 223 14.28 -4.52 8.94
C ASN A 223 13.69 -5.31 10.12
N SER A 224 13.71 -6.66 10.08
CA SER A 224 13.16 -7.50 11.14
C SER A 224 14.07 -7.66 12.37
N SER A 225 15.40 -7.56 12.21
CA SER A 225 16.34 -7.74 13.32
C SER A 225 16.40 -6.55 14.26
N HIS A 226 16.17 -5.34 13.78
CA HIS A 226 16.18 -4.11 14.62
C HIS A 226 14.98 -4.01 15.57
N TYR A 227 13.89 -4.73 15.29
CA TYR A 227 12.70 -4.78 16.16
C TYR A 227 12.82 -5.71 17.37
N ARG A 228 13.79 -6.64 17.37
CA ARG A 228 13.93 -7.66 18.43
C ARG A 228 14.85 -7.25 19.58
N THR A 229 15.50 -6.09 19.51
CA THR A 229 16.55 -5.68 20.48
C THR A 229 16.18 -4.46 21.33
N SER A 230 14.91 -4.04 21.36
CA SER A 230 14.44 -2.96 22.25
C SER A 230 13.33 -3.45 23.17
#